data_e285844aea412a76d70665c501c14d40
#
_entry.id   e285844aea412a76d70665c501c14d40
#
_cell.length_a   1.000
_cell.length_b   1.000
_cell.length_c   1.000
_cell.angle_alpha   90.00
_cell.angle_beta   90.00
_cell.angle_gamma   90.00
#
_symmetry.space_group_name_H-M   'P 1'
#
loop_
_entity.id
_entity.type
_entity.pdbx_description
1 polymer ?
#
loop_
_entity_poly.entity_id
_entity_poly.type
_entity_poly.pdbx_seq_one_letter_code
_entity_poly.pdbx_strand_id
1 'polypeptide(L)'
;MKKLLIALLLIFGAFIGLVVLMGALMVLAPEWSNSTEGLLFIQGFQTIVLFGVTALVGVWFTERVNPFNQMSLNRGLSLKQALVAFFFAVAALPLISMLAEWNKCMELPSFLASVEEIMRQMEESALAMTEKFLNTSSFGMMIVNLLVMALLPAVCEE
;
A
#
# COMPACT_ATOMS: atom_id res chain seq x y z
N MET A 1 24.77 -7.59 -10.89
CA MET A 1 24.43 -8.65 -9.92
C MET A 1 24.52 -8.17 -8.47
N LYS A 2 25.65 -7.59 -7.98
CA LYS A 2 25.77 -7.16 -6.55
C LYS A 2 24.71 -6.14 -6.12
N LYS A 3 24.42 -5.12 -6.94
CA LYS A 3 23.40 -4.10 -6.65
C LYS A 3 21.99 -4.68 -6.49
N LEU A 4 21.61 -5.60 -7.39
CA LEU A 4 20.33 -6.30 -7.32
C LEU A 4 20.21 -7.14 -6.04
N LEU A 5 21.28 -7.86 -5.68
CA LEU A 5 21.31 -8.67 -4.46
C LEU A 5 21.15 -7.80 -3.21
N ILE A 6 21.82 -6.62 -3.15
CA ILE A 6 21.68 -5.68 -2.04
C ILE A 6 20.24 -5.17 -1.95
N ALA A 7 19.63 -4.78 -3.07
CA ALA A 7 18.24 -4.31 -3.09
C ALA A 7 17.27 -5.39 -2.59
N LEU A 8 17.42 -6.63 -3.06
CA LEU A 8 16.61 -7.76 -2.60
C LEU A 8 16.77 -8.04 -1.11
N LEU A 9 18.01 -7.99 -0.59
CA LEU A 9 18.27 -8.19 0.84
C LEU A 9 17.65 -7.06 1.69
N LEU A 10 17.67 -5.82 1.23
CA LEU A 10 17.06 -4.69 1.92
C LEU A 10 15.53 -4.83 1.97
N ILE A 11 14.90 -5.17 0.83
CA ILE A 11 13.44 -5.40 0.76
C ILE A 11 13.03 -6.55 1.68
N PHE A 12 13.76 -7.66 1.61
CA PHE A 12 13.47 -8.84 2.42
C PHE A 12 13.68 -8.58 3.92
N GLY A 13 14.75 -7.87 4.27
CA GLY A 13 15.02 -7.45 5.65
C GLY A 13 13.97 -6.50 6.21
N ALA A 14 13.53 -5.52 5.42
CA ALA A 14 12.46 -4.61 5.79
C ALA A 14 11.13 -5.35 5.98
N PHE A 15 10.81 -6.27 5.09
CA PHE A 15 9.61 -7.10 5.18
C PHE A 15 9.60 -7.96 6.46
N ILE A 16 10.68 -8.68 6.75
CA ILE A 16 10.80 -9.48 7.97
C ILE A 16 10.69 -8.58 9.21
N GLY A 17 11.38 -7.45 9.24
CA GLY A 17 11.32 -6.50 10.34
C GLY A 17 9.90 -6.00 10.61
N LEU A 18 9.14 -5.71 9.54
CA LEU A 18 7.73 -5.32 9.64
C LEU A 18 6.85 -6.44 10.18
N VAL A 19 7.00 -7.67 9.67
CA VAL A 19 6.22 -8.83 10.16
C VAL A 19 6.46 -9.05 11.65
N VAL A 20 7.71 -9.00 12.10
CA VAL A 20 8.06 -9.15 13.53
C VAL A 20 7.47 -8.00 14.36
N LEU A 21 7.59 -6.76 13.91
CA LEU A 21 7.04 -5.59 14.60
C LEU A 21 5.51 -5.66 14.69
N MET A 22 4.83 -6.02 13.60
CA MET A 22 3.37 -6.16 13.58
C MET A 22 2.91 -7.28 14.51
N GLY A 23 3.59 -8.43 14.48
CA GLY A 23 3.32 -9.54 15.40
C GLY A 23 3.50 -9.13 16.87
N ALA A 24 4.55 -8.37 17.17
CA ALA A 24 4.78 -7.85 18.51
C ALA A 24 3.68 -6.86 18.95
N LEU A 25 3.25 -5.95 18.07
CA LEU A 25 2.17 -4.99 18.35
C LEU A 25 0.83 -5.69 18.60
N MET A 26 0.50 -6.71 17.83
CA MET A 26 -0.72 -7.50 18.02
C MET A 26 -0.74 -8.22 19.37
N VAL A 27 0.42 -8.65 19.86
CA VAL A 27 0.54 -9.34 21.16
C VAL A 27 0.55 -8.36 22.33
N LEU A 28 1.27 -7.23 22.19
CA LEU A 28 1.48 -6.27 23.28
C LEU A 28 0.31 -5.28 23.44
N ALA A 29 -0.38 -4.95 22.36
CA ALA A 29 -1.47 -3.96 22.37
C ALA A 29 -2.61 -4.40 21.42
N PRO A 30 -3.30 -5.52 21.71
CA PRO A 30 -4.30 -6.09 20.81
C PRO A 30 -5.52 -5.16 20.59
N GLU A 31 -5.96 -4.46 21.62
CA GLU A 31 -7.09 -3.54 21.51
C GLU A 31 -6.78 -2.33 20.63
N TRP A 32 -5.59 -1.76 20.81
CA TRP A 32 -5.14 -0.62 20.01
C TRP A 32 -4.86 -1.02 18.56
N SER A 33 -4.18 -2.14 18.33
CA SER A 33 -3.85 -2.60 16.98
C SER A 33 -5.08 -2.91 16.12
N ASN A 34 -6.21 -3.28 16.75
CA ASN A 34 -7.49 -3.51 16.07
C ASN A 34 -8.38 -2.26 16.00
N SER A 35 -8.00 -1.16 16.65
CA SER A 35 -8.72 0.11 16.53
C SER A 35 -8.49 0.75 15.15
N THR A 36 -9.38 1.65 14.73
CA THR A 36 -9.22 2.37 13.44
C THR A 36 -7.93 3.17 13.41
N GLU A 37 -7.58 3.83 14.52
CA GLU A 37 -6.35 4.62 14.64
C GLU A 37 -5.10 3.74 14.57
N GLY A 38 -5.10 2.60 15.27
CA GLY A 38 -4.01 1.64 15.24
C GLY A 38 -3.79 1.05 13.83
N LEU A 39 -4.87 0.69 13.15
CA LEU A 39 -4.80 0.18 11.77
C LEU A 39 -4.25 1.23 10.80
N LEU A 40 -4.68 2.50 10.90
CA LEU A 40 -4.14 3.59 10.09
C LEU A 40 -2.65 3.84 10.36
N PHE A 41 -2.25 3.82 11.64
CA PHE A 41 -0.84 3.94 12.00
C PHE A 41 -0.01 2.81 11.42
N ILE A 42 -0.48 1.57 11.58
CA ILE A 42 0.17 0.37 11.04
C ILE A 42 0.32 0.48 9.51
N GLN A 43 -0.75 0.83 8.81
CA GLN A 43 -0.75 1.01 7.35
C GLN A 43 0.24 2.09 6.92
N GLY A 44 0.18 3.27 7.54
CA GLY A 44 1.09 4.37 7.22
C GLY A 44 2.55 4.03 7.51
N PHE A 45 2.83 3.43 8.65
CA PHE A 45 4.17 3.00 9.02
C PHE A 45 4.72 1.95 8.06
N GLN A 46 3.90 0.95 7.70
CA GLN A 46 4.26 -0.09 6.75
C GLN A 46 4.60 0.50 5.37
N THR A 47 3.79 1.42 4.88
CA THR A 47 4.02 2.10 3.60
C THR A 47 5.34 2.87 3.61
N ILE A 48 5.60 3.68 4.65
CA ILE A 48 6.83 4.46 4.77
C ILE A 48 8.06 3.56 4.82
N VAL A 49 8.03 2.50 5.64
CA VAL A 49 9.20 1.63 5.84
C VAL A 49 9.43 0.75 4.61
N LEU A 50 8.39 0.09 4.11
CA LEU A 50 8.55 -0.89 3.03
C LEU A 50 8.87 -0.23 1.69
N PHE A 51 8.23 0.88 1.36
CA PHE A 51 8.43 1.56 0.09
C PHE A 51 9.38 2.77 0.24
N GLY A 52 9.05 3.74 1.09
CA GLY A 52 9.80 4.98 1.21
C GLY A 52 11.23 4.79 1.70
N VAL A 53 11.41 4.23 2.89
CA VAL A 53 12.76 4.04 3.47
C VAL A 53 13.57 3.06 2.66
N THR A 54 12.97 1.95 2.22
CA THR A 54 13.67 0.91 1.45
C THR A 54 14.15 1.45 0.10
N ALA A 55 13.34 2.26 -0.59
CA ALA A 55 13.74 2.90 -1.84
C ALA A 55 14.88 3.90 -1.64
N LEU A 56 14.77 4.81 -0.65
CA LEU A 56 15.81 5.81 -0.35
C LEU A 56 17.13 5.15 0.06
N VAL A 57 17.08 4.17 0.95
CA VAL A 57 18.26 3.42 1.41
C VAL A 57 18.84 2.59 0.26
N GLY A 58 17.99 1.96 -0.54
CA GLY A 58 18.37 1.20 -1.72
C GLY A 58 19.17 2.04 -2.72
N VAL A 59 18.68 3.23 -3.09
CA VAL A 59 19.38 4.16 -3.98
C VAL A 59 20.70 4.61 -3.36
N TRP A 60 20.70 4.97 -2.07
CA TRP A 60 21.92 5.41 -1.40
C TRP A 60 23.01 4.34 -1.38
N PHE A 61 22.64 3.08 -1.08
CA PHE A 61 23.61 1.97 -1.05
C PHE A 61 24.09 1.55 -2.44
N THR A 62 23.21 1.60 -3.45
CA THR A 62 23.53 1.10 -4.79
C THR A 62 24.25 2.13 -5.64
N GLU A 63 23.84 3.39 -5.58
CA GLU A 63 24.38 4.46 -6.43
C GLU A 63 25.33 5.41 -5.70
N ARG A 64 25.30 5.42 -4.37
CA ARG A 64 26.09 6.33 -3.50
C ARG A 64 25.91 7.81 -3.85
N VAL A 65 24.71 8.17 -4.30
CA VAL A 65 24.30 9.53 -4.63
C VAL A 65 23.15 9.98 -3.73
N ASN A 66 22.83 11.26 -3.75
CA ASN A 66 21.69 11.76 -3.01
C ASN A 66 20.40 11.19 -3.61
N PRO A 67 19.63 10.35 -2.87
CA PRO A 67 18.43 9.69 -3.40
C PRO A 67 17.37 10.67 -3.87
N PHE A 68 17.19 11.82 -3.21
CA PHE A 68 16.19 12.83 -3.59
C PHE A 68 16.43 13.40 -5.00
N ASN A 69 17.69 13.58 -5.39
CA ASN A 69 18.03 14.04 -6.74
C ASN A 69 17.85 12.94 -7.78
N GLN A 70 18.25 11.71 -7.44
CA GLN A 70 18.16 10.55 -8.34
C GLN A 70 16.71 10.18 -8.63
N MET A 71 15.86 10.19 -7.63
CA MET A 71 14.44 9.89 -7.75
C MET A 71 13.61 11.09 -8.27
N SER A 72 14.24 12.20 -8.60
CA SER A 72 13.56 13.42 -9.11
C SER A 72 12.48 13.98 -8.18
N LEU A 73 12.52 13.68 -6.88
CA LEU A 73 11.58 14.15 -5.89
C LEU A 73 11.52 15.67 -5.74
N ASN A 74 12.53 16.36 -6.28
CA ASN A 74 12.59 17.83 -6.30
C ASN A 74 11.82 18.46 -7.48
N ARG A 75 11.24 17.66 -8.37
CA ARG A 75 10.48 18.17 -9.52
C ARG A 75 9.00 18.25 -9.19
N GLY A 76 8.49 19.47 -9.14
CA GLY A 76 7.06 19.69 -8.95
C GLY A 76 6.23 19.17 -10.14
N LEU A 77 5.06 18.64 -9.86
CA LEU A 77 4.08 18.23 -10.88
C LEU A 77 3.53 19.48 -11.57
N SER A 78 3.48 19.49 -12.90
CA SER A 78 2.79 20.56 -13.61
C SER A 78 1.27 20.34 -13.54
N LEU A 79 0.50 21.43 -13.51
CA LEU A 79 -0.97 21.36 -13.50
C LEU A 79 -1.53 20.54 -14.67
N LYS A 80 -0.90 20.62 -15.85
CA LYS A 80 -1.28 19.83 -17.02
C LYS A 80 -1.12 18.33 -16.76
N GLN A 81 0.00 17.92 -16.16
CA GLN A 81 0.25 16.50 -15.81
C GLN A 81 -0.76 16.01 -14.78
N ALA A 82 -1.03 16.81 -13.74
CA ALA A 82 -2.04 16.47 -12.73
C ALA A 82 -3.44 16.31 -13.35
N LEU A 83 -3.87 17.20 -14.23
CA LEU A 83 -5.16 17.10 -14.93
C LEU A 83 -5.21 15.86 -15.83
N VAL A 84 -4.17 15.58 -16.61
CA VAL A 84 -4.13 14.38 -17.47
C VAL A 84 -4.22 13.11 -16.62
N ALA A 85 -3.46 13.01 -15.52
CA ALA A 85 -3.51 11.88 -14.60
C ALA A 85 -4.91 11.71 -14.00
N PHE A 86 -5.54 12.82 -13.56
CA PHE A 86 -6.90 12.81 -13.02
C PHE A 86 -7.92 12.28 -14.03
N PHE A 87 -7.94 12.82 -15.25
CA PHE A 87 -8.86 12.38 -16.29
C PHE A 87 -8.61 10.93 -16.70
N PHE A 88 -7.35 10.51 -16.75
CA PHE A 88 -7.00 9.12 -17.03
C PHE A 88 -7.53 8.17 -15.92
N ALA A 89 -7.35 8.54 -14.65
CA ALA A 89 -7.87 7.78 -13.52
C ALA A 89 -9.39 7.66 -13.59
N VAL A 90 -10.11 8.76 -13.84
CA VAL A 90 -11.58 8.74 -13.97
C VAL A 90 -12.02 7.88 -15.16
N ALA A 91 -11.33 7.98 -16.30
CA ALA A 91 -11.63 7.16 -17.48
C ALA A 91 -11.35 5.66 -17.27
N ALA A 92 -10.44 5.31 -16.34
CA ALA A 92 -10.14 3.92 -15.99
C ALA A 92 -11.21 3.27 -15.10
N LEU A 93 -12.02 4.05 -14.35
CA LEU A 93 -13.03 3.51 -13.44
C LEU A 93 -14.02 2.53 -14.08
N PRO A 94 -14.62 2.80 -15.25
CA PRO A 94 -15.51 1.84 -15.89
C PRO A 94 -14.82 0.53 -16.26
N LEU A 95 -13.57 0.60 -16.71
CA LEU A 95 -12.75 -0.57 -17.04
C LEU A 95 -12.46 -1.41 -15.78
N ILE A 96 -12.08 -0.76 -14.69
CA ILE A 96 -11.83 -1.42 -13.40
C ILE A 96 -13.10 -2.12 -12.92
N SER A 97 -14.25 -1.46 -12.97
CA SER A 97 -15.54 -2.04 -12.58
C SER A 97 -15.91 -3.24 -13.44
N MET A 98 -15.73 -3.15 -14.75
CA MET A 98 -15.99 -4.26 -15.68
C MET A 98 -15.09 -5.46 -15.39
N LEU A 99 -13.81 -5.23 -15.15
CA LEU A 99 -12.86 -6.30 -14.80
C LEU A 99 -13.18 -6.93 -13.44
N ALA A 100 -13.60 -6.14 -12.47
CA ALA A 100 -14.02 -6.63 -11.14
C ALA A 100 -15.27 -7.50 -11.26
N GLU A 101 -16.29 -7.09 -12.03
CA GLU A 101 -17.47 -7.90 -12.30
C GLU A 101 -17.11 -9.21 -13.02
N TRP A 102 -16.26 -9.13 -14.02
CA TRP A 102 -15.81 -10.31 -14.72
C TRP A 102 -15.05 -11.27 -13.80
N ASN A 103 -14.16 -10.76 -12.95
CA ASN A 103 -13.43 -11.57 -11.98
C ASN A 103 -14.36 -12.30 -11.01
N LYS A 104 -15.45 -11.67 -10.56
CA LYS A 104 -16.47 -12.31 -9.69
C LYS A 104 -17.20 -13.48 -10.34
N CYS A 105 -17.31 -13.48 -11.68
CA CYS A 105 -17.94 -14.55 -12.44
C CYS A 105 -16.97 -15.71 -12.75
N MET A 106 -15.69 -15.59 -12.42
CA MET A 106 -14.70 -16.65 -12.66
C MET A 106 -14.76 -17.67 -11.52
N GLU A 107 -15.06 -18.92 -11.89
CA GLU A 107 -14.98 -20.07 -10.97
C GLU A 107 -13.67 -20.81 -11.23
N LEU A 108 -12.94 -21.12 -10.16
CA LEU A 108 -11.74 -21.94 -10.28
C LEU A 108 -12.12 -23.43 -10.44
N PRO A 109 -11.26 -24.22 -11.13
CA PRO A 109 -11.44 -25.65 -11.20
C PRO A 109 -11.52 -26.30 -9.81
N SER A 110 -12.29 -27.37 -9.66
CA SER A 110 -12.59 -28.01 -8.37
C SER A 110 -11.35 -28.39 -7.54
N PHE A 111 -10.21 -28.65 -8.18
CA PHE A 111 -8.96 -28.95 -7.47
C PHE A 111 -8.32 -27.71 -6.79
N LEU A 112 -8.77 -26.49 -7.12
CA LEU A 112 -8.35 -25.22 -6.52
C LEU A 112 -9.42 -24.60 -5.62
N ALA A 113 -10.50 -25.33 -5.30
CA ALA A 113 -11.60 -24.80 -4.47
C ALA A 113 -11.13 -24.24 -3.10
N SER A 114 -10.12 -24.86 -2.49
CA SER A 114 -9.55 -24.36 -1.23
C SER A 114 -8.80 -23.01 -1.42
N VAL A 115 -8.19 -22.80 -2.57
CA VAL A 115 -7.53 -21.54 -2.90
C VAL A 115 -8.57 -20.46 -3.16
N GLU A 116 -9.64 -20.79 -3.88
CA GLU A 116 -10.77 -19.89 -4.12
C GLU A 116 -11.38 -19.40 -2.82
N GLU A 117 -11.62 -20.32 -1.88
CA GLU A 117 -12.16 -19.97 -0.56
C GLU A 117 -11.26 -19.00 0.21
N ILE A 118 -9.94 -19.24 0.22
CA ILE A 118 -8.97 -18.34 0.84
C ILE A 118 -9.00 -16.96 0.16
N MET A 119 -9.04 -16.90 -1.17
CA MET A 119 -9.09 -15.65 -1.92
C MET A 119 -10.36 -14.86 -1.61
N ARG A 120 -11.52 -15.52 -1.53
CA ARG A 120 -12.79 -14.88 -1.15
C ARG A 120 -12.74 -14.32 0.28
N GLN A 121 -12.21 -15.08 1.24
CA GLN A 121 -12.03 -14.60 2.61
C GLN A 121 -11.08 -13.39 2.70
N MET A 122 -10.02 -13.36 1.90
CA MET A 122 -9.12 -12.23 1.82
C MET A 122 -9.80 -11.00 1.20
N GLU A 123 -10.61 -11.18 0.16
CA GLU A 123 -11.40 -10.11 -0.46
C GLU A 123 -12.44 -9.53 0.52
N GLU A 124 -13.19 -10.36 1.20
CA GLU A 124 -14.15 -9.94 2.22
C GLU A 124 -13.48 -9.18 3.37
N SER A 125 -12.33 -9.67 3.82
CA SER A 125 -11.54 -9.00 4.86
C SER A 125 -11.04 -7.63 4.40
N ALA A 126 -10.59 -7.50 3.15
CA ALA A 126 -10.14 -6.24 2.57
C ALA A 126 -11.30 -5.25 2.41
N LEU A 127 -12.48 -5.73 1.97
CA LEU A 127 -13.69 -4.90 1.87
C LEU A 127 -14.13 -4.39 3.24
N ALA A 128 -14.18 -5.27 4.25
CA ALA A 128 -14.55 -4.90 5.62
C ALA A 128 -13.56 -3.88 6.22
N MET A 129 -12.27 -4.02 5.96
CA MET A 129 -11.27 -3.04 6.35
C MET A 129 -11.49 -1.69 5.67
N THR A 130 -11.72 -1.69 4.37
CA THR A 130 -11.99 -0.47 3.60
C THR A 130 -13.23 0.23 4.11
N GLU A 131 -14.30 -0.51 4.35
CA GLU A 131 -15.55 0.02 4.90
C GLU A 131 -15.34 0.62 6.30
N LYS A 132 -14.55 -0.03 7.15
CA LYS A 132 -14.18 0.49 8.47
C LYS A 132 -13.44 1.82 8.39
N PHE A 133 -12.56 2.02 7.40
CA PHE A 133 -11.85 3.27 7.20
C PHE A 133 -12.73 4.36 6.59
N LEU A 134 -13.67 4.01 5.71
CA LEU A 134 -14.57 4.98 5.07
C LEU A 134 -15.73 5.40 6.00
N ASN A 135 -16.15 4.52 6.89
CA ASN A 135 -17.26 4.78 7.82
C ASN A 135 -16.78 5.60 9.03
N THR A 136 -16.34 6.83 8.77
CA THR A 136 -15.92 7.75 9.81
C THR A 136 -16.94 8.88 9.99
N SER A 137 -17.27 9.20 11.23
CA SER A 137 -18.21 10.27 11.57
C SER A 137 -17.56 11.67 11.62
N SER A 138 -16.23 11.75 11.55
CA SER A 138 -15.47 13.00 11.65
C SER A 138 -14.82 13.36 10.32
N PHE A 139 -15.05 14.60 9.86
CA PHE A 139 -14.38 15.16 8.69
C PHE A 139 -12.85 15.15 8.81
N GLY A 140 -12.31 15.41 10.01
CA GLY A 140 -10.88 15.34 10.27
C GLY A 140 -10.32 13.93 10.06
N MET A 141 -11.02 12.89 10.54
CA MET A 141 -10.61 11.50 10.37
C MET A 141 -10.70 11.07 8.89
N MET A 142 -11.69 11.56 8.15
CA MET A 142 -11.78 11.32 6.71
C MET A 142 -10.55 11.87 5.97
N ILE A 143 -10.07 13.07 6.33
CA ILE A 143 -8.84 13.63 5.75
C ILE A 143 -7.63 12.77 6.10
N VAL A 144 -7.49 12.33 7.36
CA VAL A 144 -6.40 11.46 7.79
C VAL A 144 -6.41 10.14 7.02
N ASN A 145 -7.58 9.52 6.86
CA ASN A 145 -7.74 8.29 6.08
C ASN A 145 -7.29 8.49 4.62
N LEU A 146 -7.72 9.59 3.99
CA LEU A 146 -7.33 9.92 2.63
C LEU A 146 -5.81 10.13 2.48
N LEU A 147 -5.19 10.80 3.45
CA LEU A 147 -3.75 11.03 3.47
C LEU A 147 -2.97 9.72 3.64
N VAL A 148 -3.40 8.86 4.56
CA VAL A 148 -2.68 7.61 4.86
C VAL A 148 -2.93 6.54 3.81
N MET A 149 -4.15 6.41 3.29
CA MET A 149 -4.51 5.34 2.37
C MET A 149 -4.33 5.68 0.89
N ALA A 150 -4.33 6.96 0.53
CA ALA A 150 -4.19 7.36 -0.86
C ALA A 150 -2.90 8.16 -1.13
N LEU A 151 -2.69 9.26 -0.40
CA LEU A 151 -1.56 10.15 -0.69
C LEU A 151 -0.22 9.52 -0.29
N LEU A 152 -0.15 8.90 0.90
CA LEU A 152 1.09 8.33 1.41
C LEU A 152 1.60 7.17 0.53
N PRO A 153 0.80 6.16 0.14
CA PRO A 153 1.21 5.16 -0.82
C PRO A 153 1.63 5.75 -2.16
N ALA A 154 0.84 6.68 -2.72
CA ALA A 154 1.16 7.32 -3.99
C ALA A 154 2.54 8.01 -3.99
N VAL A 155 2.92 8.64 -2.88
CA VAL A 155 4.25 9.30 -2.74
C VAL A 155 5.37 8.30 -2.48
N CYS A 156 5.10 7.21 -1.76
CA CYS A 156 6.12 6.23 -1.38
C CYS A 156 6.37 5.17 -2.45
N GLU A 157 5.38 4.86 -3.28
CA GLU A 157 5.47 3.83 -4.33
C GLU A 157 6.03 4.37 -5.66
N GLU A 158 5.92 5.68 -5.92
CA GLU A 158 6.48 6.34 -7.11
C GLU A 158 7.89 6.92 -6.85
#